data_e48326313e9f7bf930def1ce7cc9cca8
#
_entry.id   e48326313e9f7bf930def1ce7cc9cca8
#
_cell.length_a   1.000
_cell.length_b   1.000
_cell.length_c   1.000
_cell.angle_alpha   90.00
_cell.angle_beta   90.00
_cell.angle_gamma   90.00
#
_symmetry.space_group_name_H-M   'P 1'
#
loop_
_entity.id
_entity.type
_entity.pdbx_description
1 polymer ?
#
loop_
_entity_poly.entity_id
_entity_poly.type
_entity_poly.pdbx_seq_one_letter_code
_entity_poly.pdbx_strand_id
1 'polypeptide(L)'
;MDKQTIALIDDDRNILTSLSIALEKEGFKVQTYIDGESALIGLTRTPPDLAIIDIKMPKMDGEELLKKLRKKTSLPVIFLTSKDDEIDELLGLKLGADDFVKKSGGFSIKVLIERIRVQLRKKDTKDSIEENKSIISHGKLKLDPSQLECEWDGKQLPDKLTTTEFLLVKELAKRPGIIKERAQLMDIAYREDTDIEDRTIDSHVKRIRKKFKKVDPEFSAIETRYGSGYRW
;
A
#
# COMPACT_ATOMS: atom_id res chain seq x y z
N MET A 1 22.84 -10.60 -1.36
CA MET A 1 21.51 -10.04 -1.03
C MET A 1 20.45 -11.05 -1.51
N ASP A 2 19.54 -11.41 -0.65
CA ASP A 2 18.43 -12.29 -1.07
C ASP A 2 17.55 -11.55 -2.07
N LYS A 3 17.17 -12.25 -3.15
CA LYS A 3 16.30 -11.66 -4.17
C LYS A 3 14.90 -11.44 -3.58
N GLN A 4 14.35 -10.23 -3.75
CA GLN A 4 12.99 -9.91 -3.34
C GLN A 4 11.97 -10.75 -4.12
N THR A 5 10.92 -11.20 -3.43
CA THR A 5 9.90 -12.09 -3.96
C THR A 5 8.62 -11.33 -4.26
N ILE A 6 8.14 -11.42 -5.50
CA ILE A 6 6.88 -10.81 -5.96
C ILE A 6 5.87 -11.92 -6.21
N ALA A 7 4.68 -11.80 -5.64
CA ALA A 7 3.57 -12.68 -6.00
C ALA A 7 2.73 -12.04 -7.10
N LEU A 8 2.38 -12.82 -8.12
CA LEU A 8 1.47 -12.47 -9.20
C LEU A 8 0.20 -13.30 -9.07
N ILE A 9 -0.94 -12.67 -9.03
CA ILE A 9 -2.25 -13.30 -8.89
C ILE A 9 -3.15 -12.81 -10.01
N ASP A 10 -3.46 -13.68 -10.97
CA ASP A 10 -4.24 -13.39 -12.16
C ASP A 10 -4.78 -14.70 -12.74
N ASP A 11 -6.02 -14.76 -13.19
CA ASP A 11 -6.59 -15.97 -13.80
C ASP A 11 -6.11 -16.16 -15.26
N ASP A 12 -5.57 -15.13 -15.90
CA ASP A 12 -4.96 -15.23 -17.22
C ASP A 12 -3.48 -15.69 -17.14
N ARG A 13 -3.26 -16.95 -17.53
CA ARG A 13 -1.92 -17.55 -17.57
C ARG A 13 -0.92 -16.84 -18.50
N ASN A 14 -1.40 -16.15 -19.54
CA ASN A 14 -0.53 -15.43 -20.46
C ASN A 14 0.02 -14.17 -19.77
N ILE A 15 -0.81 -13.49 -18.98
CA ILE A 15 -0.40 -12.35 -18.16
C ILE A 15 0.62 -12.83 -17.12
N LEU A 16 0.32 -13.88 -16.38
CA LEU A 16 1.25 -14.45 -15.40
C LEU A 16 2.61 -14.79 -16.04
N THR A 17 2.60 -15.47 -17.19
CA THR A 17 3.84 -15.86 -17.89
C THR A 17 4.64 -14.62 -18.33
N SER A 18 3.98 -13.67 -18.97
CA SER A 18 4.64 -12.48 -19.50
C SER A 18 5.24 -11.61 -18.41
N LEU A 19 4.48 -11.40 -17.32
CA LEU A 19 4.95 -10.63 -16.17
C LEU A 19 6.05 -11.37 -15.39
N SER A 20 5.95 -12.70 -15.24
CA SER A 20 7.00 -13.50 -14.57
C SER A 20 8.32 -13.35 -15.29
N ILE A 21 8.36 -13.54 -16.61
CA ILE A 21 9.58 -13.40 -17.41
C ILE A 21 10.18 -11.99 -17.24
N ALA A 22 9.34 -10.95 -17.27
CA ALA A 22 9.80 -9.58 -17.15
C ALA A 22 10.38 -9.29 -15.74
N LEU A 23 9.72 -9.74 -14.69
CA LEU A 23 10.16 -9.53 -13.30
C LEU A 23 11.42 -10.35 -12.97
N GLU A 24 11.50 -11.60 -13.45
CA GLU A 24 12.70 -12.42 -13.27
C GLU A 24 13.93 -11.81 -13.97
N LYS A 25 13.74 -11.21 -15.15
CA LYS A 25 14.78 -10.47 -15.87
C LYS A 25 15.30 -9.28 -15.08
N GLU A 26 14.44 -8.63 -14.30
CA GLU A 26 14.78 -7.53 -13.40
C GLU A 26 15.34 -7.99 -12.05
N GLY A 27 15.53 -9.31 -11.88
CA GLY A 27 16.20 -9.89 -10.73
C GLY A 27 15.28 -10.31 -9.57
N PHE A 28 13.97 -10.20 -9.71
CA PHE A 28 13.01 -10.65 -8.70
C PHE A 28 12.86 -12.18 -8.69
N LYS A 29 12.43 -12.75 -7.55
CA LYS A 29 11.81 -14.07 -7.50
C LYS A 29 10.31 -13.91 -7.70
N VAL A 30 9.67 -14.83 -8.44
CA VAL A 30 8.25 -14.73 -8.73
C VAL A 30 7.51 -15.95 -8.19
N GLN A 31 6.37 -15.72 -7.54
CA GLN A 31 5.37 -16.72 -7.16
C GLN A 31 4.11 -16.43 -7.95
N THR A 32 3.48 -17.42 -8.57
CA THR A 32 2.28 -17.24 -9.38
C THR A 32 1.09 -18.00 -8.80
N TYR A 33 -0.08 -17.39 -8.86
CA TYR A 33 -1.36 -17.97 -8.43
C TYR A 33 -2.43 -17.64 -9.47
N ILE A 34 -3.25 -18.63 -9.84
CA ILE A 34 -4.29 -18.48 -10.86
C ILE A 34 -5.68 -18.18 -10.28
N ASP A 35 -5.81 -18.08 -8.97
CA ASP A 35 -7.06 -17.80 -8.27
C ASP A 35 -6.80 -17.24 -6.87
N GLY A 36 -7.81 -16.57 -6.31
CA GLY A 36 -7.72 -15.93 -5.00
C GLY A 36 -7.60 -16.90 -3.83
N GLU A 37 -8.14 -18.12 -3.92
CA GLU A 37 -8.09 -19.10 -2.82
C GLU A 37 -6.69 -19.66 -2.65
N SER A 38 -6.07 -20.12 -3.75
CA SER A 38 -4.68 -20.60 -3.75
C SER A 38 -3.72 -19.50 -3.35
N ALA A 39 -3.96 -18.26 -3.80
CA ALA A 39 -3.18 -17.08 -3.40
C ALA A 39 -3.29 -16.82 -1.89
N LEU A 40 -4.48 -16.83 -1.31
CA LEU A 40 -4.67 -16.58 0.12
C LEU A 40 -3.88 -17.59 0.98
N ILE A 41 -3.89 -18.86 0.59
CA ILE A 41 -3.14 -19.91 1.28
C ILE A 41 -1.63 -19.70 1.11
N GLY A 42 -1.18 -19.50 -0.12
CA GLY A 42 0.24 -19.34 -0.45
C GLY A 42 0.86 -18.12 0.20
N LEU A 43 0.21 -16.94 0.07
CA LEU A 43 0.67 -15.67 0.64
C LEU A 43 0.69 -15.67 2.17
N THR A 44 -0.17 -16.47 2.80
CA THR A 44 -0.16 -16.62 4.26
C THR A 44 0.94 -17.57 4.73
N ARG A 45 1.22 -18.63 3.97
CA ARG A 45 2.23 -19.64 4.32
C ARG A 45 3.65 -19.18 4.02
N THR A 46 3.86 -18.56 2.89
CA THR A 46 5.16 -18.09 2.41
C THR A 46 5.00 -16.64 1.91
N PRO A 47 5.01 -15.67 2.83
CA PRO A 47 4.76 -14.28 2.47
C PRO A 47 5.81 -13.75 1.50
N PRO A 48 5.41 -13.14 0.37
CA PRO A 48 6.32 -12.43 -0.52
C PRO A 48 6.66 -11.04 0.05
N ASP A 49 7.45 -10.29 -0.69
CA ASP A 49 7.74 -8.90 -0.36
C ASP A 49 6.67 -7.94 -0.86
N LEU A 50 6.00 -8.30 -1.96
CA LEU A 50 4.89 -7.54 -2.56
C LEU A 50 3.99 -8.50 -3.34
N ALA A 51 2.69 -8.19 -3.39
CA ALA A 51 1.72 -8.90 -4.23
C ALA A 51 1.13 -7.98 -5.31
N ILE A 52 1.01 -8.51 -6.53
CA ILE A 52 0.30 -7.89 -7.64
C ILE A 52 -0.94 -8.74 -7.87
N ILE A 53 -2.11 -8.14 -7.76
CA ILE A 53 -3.39 -8.85 -7.73
C ILE A 53 -4.28 -8.30 -8.83
N ASP A 54 -4.78 -9.18 -9.71
CA ASP A 54 -5.89 -8.80 -10.59
C ASP A 54 -7.17 -8.60 -9.78
N ILE A 55 -7.93 -7.58 -10.13
CA ILE A 55 -9.21 -7.31 -9.46
C ILE A 55 -10.24 -8.35 -9.89
N LYS A 56 -10.34 -8.61 -11.19
CA LYS A 56 -11.40 -9.48 -11.75
C LYS A 56 -10.94 -10.92 -11.90
N MET A 57 -11.18 -11.70 -10.89
CA MET A 57 -10.93 -13.15 -10.92
C MET A 57 -12.20 -13.92 -10.57
N PRO A 58 -12.39 -15.13 -11.13
CA PRO A 58 -13.54 -15.98 -10.81
C PRO A 58 -13.47 -16.48 -9.35
N LYS A 59 -14.64 -16.73 -8.74
CA LYS A 59 -14.86 -17.24 -7.37
C LYS A 59 -14.49 -16.24 -6.28
N MET A 60 -13.22 -15.92 -6.10
CA MET A 60 -12.72 -14.93 -5.16
C MET A 60 -12.01 -13.85 -5.95
N ASP A 61 -12.60 -12.67 -6.02
CA ASP A 61 -12.02 -11.51 -6.67
C ASP A 61 -10.86 -10.91 -5.86
N GLY A 62 -10.10 -10.01 -6.50
CA GLY A 62 -8.94 -9.39 -5.87
C GLY A 62 -9.29 -8.54 -4.64
N GLU A 63 -10.48 -7.96 -4.60
CA GLU A 63 -10.94 -7.17 -3.45
C GLU A 63 -11.23 -8.04 -2.24
N GLU A 64 -11.92 -9.16 -2.44
CA GLU A 64 -12.21 -10.11 -1.38
C GLU A 64 -10.91 -10.74 -0.85
N LEU A 65 -9.98 -11.09 -1.76
CA LEU A 65 -8.65 -11.56 -1.39
C LEU A 65 -7.94 -10.51 -0.53
N LEU A 66 -7.90 -9.25 -0.95
CA LEU A 66 -7.26 -8.18 -0.20
C LEU A 66 -7.89 -7.98 1.19
N LYS A 67 -9.23 -7.99 1.29
CA LYS A 67 -9.94 -7.91 2.59
C LYS A 67 -9.52 -9.02 3.55
N LYS A 68 -9.36 -10.25 3.03
CA LYS A 68 -8.90 -11.39 3.84
C LYS A 68 -7.42 -11.26 4.23
N LEU A 69 -6.56 -10.82 3.32
CA LEU A 69 -5.15 -10.58 3.58
C LEU A 69 -4.93 -9.49 4.63
N ARG A 70 -5.66 -8.38 4.58
CA ARG A 70 -5.52 -7.26 5.52
C ARG A 70 -5.87 -7.61 6.97
N LYS A 71 -6.59 -8.70 7.20
CA LYS A 71 -6.78 -9.24 8.56
C LYS A 71 -5.53 -9.91 9.13
N LYS A 72 -4.57 -10.28 8.30
CA LYS A 72 -3.40 -11.10 8.68
C LYS A 72 -2.07 -10.40 8.44
N THR A 73 -1.99 -9.50 7.44
CA THR A 73 -0.73 -8.92 6.98
C THR A 73 -0.88 -7.51 6.46
N SER A 74 0.20 -6.73 6.55
CA SER A 74 0.39 -5.43 5.91
C SER A 74 1.18 -5.53 4.60
N LEU A 75 1.22 -6.72 3.97
CA LEU A 75 1.89 -6.95 2.70
C LEU A 75 1.53 -5.86 1.68
N PRO A 76 2.51 -5.20 1.04
CA PRO A 76 2.24 -4.26 -0.04
C PRO A 76 1.49 -4.94 -1.20
N VAL A 77 0.42 -4.29 -1.66
CA VAL A 77 -0.43 -4.81 -2.74
C VAL A 77 -0.61 -3.75 -3.81
N ILE A 78 -0.29 -4.11 -5.06
CA ILE A 78 -0.60 -3.36 -6.26
C ILE A 78 -1.75 -4.07 -6.98
N PHE A 79 -2.84 -3.37 -7.26
CA PHE A 79 -3.88 -3.93 -8.11
C PHE A 79 -3.56 -3.77 -9.60
N LEU A 80 -3.87 -4.80 -10.37
CA LEU A 80 -4.03 -4.69 -11.82
C LEU A 80 -5.52 -4.55 -12.14
N THR A 81 -5.88 -3.64 -13.04
CA THR A 81 -7.27 -3.38 -13.42
C THR A 81 -7.44 -3.15 -14.91
N SER A 82 -8.57 -3.56 -15.48
CA SER A 82 -8.94 -3.25 -16.86
C SER A 82 -9.56 -1.85 -16.99
N LYS A 83 -9.63 -1.33 -18.22
CA LYS A 83 -9.95 0.09 -18.52
C LYS A 83 -11.34 0.56 -18.05
N ASP A 84 -12.29 -0.35 -17.89
CA ASP A 84 -13.69 -0.01 -17.63
C ASP A 84 -14.01 0.20 -16.14
N ASP A 85 -12.99 0.19 -15.29
CA ASP A 85 -13.12 0.10 -13.83
C ASP A 85 -12.62 1.37 -13.10
N GLU A 86 -12.98 2.58 -13.57
CA GLU A 86 -12.74 3.82 -12.81
C GLU A 86 -13.36 3.76 -11.40
N ILE A 87 -14.47 3.03 -11.28
CA ILE A 87 -15.13 2.77 -9.99
C ILE A 87 -14.28 1.82 -9.13
N ASP A 88 -13.63 0.83 -9.75
CA ASP A 88 -12.81 -0.17 -9.04
C ASP A 88 -11.50 0.43 -8.53
N GLU A 89 -10.94 1.45 -9.20
CA GLU A 89 -9.75 2.18 -8.77
C GLU A 89 -9.96 2.86 -7.41
N LEU A 90 -11.05 3.63 -7.27
CA LEU A 90 -11.44 4.25 -6.00
C LEU A 90 -11.80 3.20 -4.94
N LEU A 91 -12.37 2.08 -5.35
CA LEU A 91 -12.76 1.01 -4.46
C LEU A 91 -11.55 0.21 -3.98
N GLY A 92 -10.61 -0.13 -4.85
CA GLY A 92 -9.37 -0.83 -4.51
C GLY A 92 -8.52 -0.06 -3.50
N LEU A 93 -8.36 1.24 -3.70
CA LEU A 93 -7.70 2.10 -2.72
C LEU A 93 -8.48 2.22 -1.42
N LYS A 94 -9.82 2.25 -1.45
CA LYS A 94 -10.68 2.20 -0.24
C LYS A 94 -10.53 0.89 0.53
N LEU A 95 -10.19 -0.21 -0.13
CA LEU A 95 -10.02 -1.52 0.49
C LEU A 95 -8.63 -1.74 1.08
N GLY A 96 -7.68 -0.87 0.82
CA GLY A 96 -6.34 -0.94 1.42
C GLY A 96 -5.23 -1.40 0.48
N ALA A 97 -5.43 -1.36 -0.84
CA ALA A 97 -4.32 -1.47 -1.78
C ALA A 97 -3.34 -0.30 -1.61
N ASP A 98 -2.08 -0.55 -1.85
CA ASP A 98 -1.02 0.46 -1.74
C ASP A 98 -0.87 1.25 -3.03
N ASP A 99 -1.21 0.63 -4.17
CA ASP A 99 -1.19 1.23 -5.50
C ASP A 99 -2.08 0.44 -6.47
N PHE A 100 -2.27 0.97 -7.69
CA PHE A 100 -2.95 0.27 -8.79
C PHE A 100 -2.30 0.60 -10.13
N VAL A 101 -2.45 -0.30 -11.10
CA VAL A 101 -1.95 -0.14 -12.47
C VAL A 101 -3.01 -0.61 -13.45
N LYS A 102 -3.33 0.23 -14.44
CA LYS A 102 -4.29 -0.12 -15.50
C LYS A 102 -3.64 -1.06 -16.53
N LYS A 103 -4.32 -2.18 -16.85
CA LYS A 103 -3.91 -3.14 -17.90
C LYS A 103 -4.09 -2.60 -19.32
N SER A 104 -4.87 -1.51 -19.49
CA SER A 104 -5.24 -0.92 -20.79
C SER A 104 -4.68 0.49 -20.97
N GLY A 105 -4.72 1.01 -22.21
CA GLY A 105 -4.37 2.41 -22.47
C GLY A 105 -2.88 2.73 -22.40
N GLY A 106 -2.01 1.76 -22.75
CA GLY A 106 -0.56 1.94 -22.73
C GLY A 106 0.11 1.27 -21.53
N PHE A 107 -0.46 0.13 -21.05
CA PHE A 107 0.18 -0.69 -20.02
C PHE A 107 1.66 -0.87 -20.32
N SER A 108 2.50 -0.37 -19.45
CA SER A 108 3.95 -0.49 -19.55
C SER A 108 4.47 -1.34 -18.39
N ILE A 109 5.08 -2.47 -18.75
CA ILE A 109 5.77 -3.32 -17.77
C ILE A 109 6.86 -2.52 -17.04
N LYS A 110 7.52 -1.57 -17.71
CA LYS A 110 8.52 -0.70 -17.08
C LYS A 110 7.90 0.15 -15.96
N VAL A 111 6.72 0.73 -16.20
CA VAL A 111 5.99 1.50 -15.17
C VAL A 111 5.61 0.60 -13.99
N LEU A 112 5.11 -0.61 -14.25
CA LEU A 112 4.82 -1.58 -13.19
C LEU A 112 6.07 -1.91 -12.37
N ILE A 113 7.22 -2.16 -13.01
CA ILE A 113 8.49 -2.45 -12.34
C ILE A 113 8.93 -1.29 -11.43
N GLU A 114 8.85 -0.06 -11.91
CA GLU A 114 9.18 1.11 -11.08
C GLU A 114 8.24 1.25 -9.88
N ARG A 115 6.94 1.01 -10.05
CA ARG A 115 5.98 1.01 -8.93
C ARG A 115 6.29 -0.09 -7.91
N ILE A 116 6.65 -1.29 -8.37
CA ILE A 116 7.12 -2.37 -7.50
C ILE A 116 8.34 -1.91 -6.70
N ARG A 117 9.35 -1.34 -7.37
CA ARG A 117 10.57 -0.83 -6.72
C ARG A 117 10.27 0.25 -5.69
N VAL A 118 9.32 1.14 -5.99
CA VAL A 118 8.87 2.17 -5.04
C VAL A 118 8.25 1.54 -3.80
N GLN A 119 7.34 0.58 -3.94
CA GLN A 119 6.71 -0.07 -2.79
C GLN A 119 7.71 -0.92 -1.98
N LEU A 120 8.65 -1.59 -2.64
CA LEU A 120 9.68 -2.38 -1.98
C LEU A 120 10.69 -1.49 -1.24
N ARG A 121 11.15 -0.38 -1.82
CA ARG A 121 12.02 0.59 -1.14
C ARG A 121 11.40 1.14 0.15
N LYS A 122 10.09 1.31 0.19
CA LYS A 122 9.36 1.68 1.42
C LYS A 122 9.55 0.61 2.53
N LYS A 123 9.75 -0.65 2.16
CA LYS A 123 10.04 -1.74 3.07
C LYS A 123 11.53 -1.79 3.46
N ASP A 124 12.44 -1.57 2.50
CA ASP A 124 13.90 -1.64 2.68
C ASP A 124 14.50 -0.39 3.36
N THR A 125 13.76 0.74 3.40
CA THR A 125 14.14 1.92 4.19
C THR A 125 14.16 1.60 5.70
N LYS A 126 13.83 0.37 6.09
CA LYS A 126 14.07 -0.16 7.43
C LYS A 126 15.56 -0.29 7.77
N ASP A 127 16.44 -0.51 6.77
CA ASP A 127 17.85 -0.89 7.05
C ASP A 127 18.87 0.25 6.89
N SER A 128 18.50 1.39 6.31
CA SER A 128 19.47 2.42 5.92
C SER A 128 19.39 3.77 6.63
N ILE A 129 18.63 3.89 7.72
CA ILE A 129 18.55 5.16 8.46
C ILE A 129 18.68 4.90 9.97
N GLU A 130 19.90 4.95 10.48
CA GLU A 130 20.16 5.00 11.93
C GLU A 130 19.48 6.18 12.64
N GLU A 131 19.08 7.22 11.90
CA GLU A 131 18.32 8.39 12.42
C GLU A 131 16.82 8.14 12.63
N ASN A 132 16.25 7.01 12.16
CA ASN A 132 14.81 6.76 12.21
C ASN A 132 14.36 5.57 13.09
N LYS A 133 15.23 5.02 13.92
CA LYS A 133 14.88 3.95 14.88
C LYS A 133 14.14 4.47 16.11
N SER A 134 14.04 5.78 16.29
CA SER A 134 13.33 6.34 17.45
C SER A 134 11.81 6.18 17.29
N ILE A 135 11.21 5.62 18.31
CA ILE A 135 9.74 5.63 18.47
C ILE A 135 9.27 7.10 18.41
N ILE A 136 8.34 7.39 17.52
CA ILE A 136 7.73 8.71 17.40
C ILE A 136 6.52 8.73 18.32
N SER A 137 6.57 9.54 19.37
CA SER A 137 5.46 9.73 20.28
C SER A 137 4.96 11.18 20.20
N HIS A 138 3.67 11.35 19.93
CA HIS A 138 3.02 12.66 19.95
C HIS A 138 1.59 12.54 20.49
N GLY A 139 1.37 13.08 21.68
CA GLY A 139 0.09 12.96 22.39
C GLY A 139 -0.29 11.48 22.57
N LYS A 140 -1.44 11.08 22.01
CA LYS A 140 -1.93 9.70 22.03
C LYS A 140 -1.27 8.78 21.01
N LEU A 141 -0.53 9.34 20.03
CA LEU A 141 0.10 8.57 18.95
C LEU A 141 1.44 8.01 19.42
N LYS A 142 1.68 6.74 19.11
CA LYS A 142 3.00 6.11 19.17
C LYS A 142 3.21 5.30 17.91
N LEU A 143 4.30 5.57 17.19
CA LEU A 143 4.70 4.89 15.97
C LEU A 143 6.05 4.22 16.20
N ASP A 144 6.13 2.95 15.89
CA ASP A 144 7.39 2.22 15.77
C ASP A 144 7.74 2.00 14.29
N PRO A 145 8.68 2.80 13.75
CA PRO A 145 9.07 2.65 12.35
C PRO A 145 9.79 1.33 12.05
N SER A 146 10.41 0.71 13.06
CA SER A 146 11.15 -0.55 12.89
C SER A 146 10.21 -1.73 12.66
N GLN A 147 9.01 -1.68 13.23
CA GLN A 147 8.00 -2.75 13.13
C GLN A 147 6.78 -2.35 12.32
N LEU A 148 6.72 -1.11 11.81
CA LEU A 148 5.54 -0.51 11.19
C LEU A 148 4.30 -0.61 12.08
N GLU A 149 4.49 -0.48 13.40
CA GLU A 149 3.42 -0.54 14.38
C GLU A 149 2.94 0.84 14.76
N CYS A 150 1.64 0.94 14.98
CA CYS A 150 0.96 2.17 15.36
C CYS A 150 0.04 1.89 16.54
N GLU A 151 0.24 2.65 17.62
CA GLU A 151 -0.63 2.66 18.79
C GLU A 151 -1.30 4.03 18.91
N TRP A 152 -2.52 4.02 19.40
CA TRP A 152 -3.29 5.20 19.76
C TRP A 152 -3.83 5.05 21.17
N ASP A 153 -3.45 5.98 22.06
CA ASP A 153 -3.84 5.96 23.47
C ASP A 153 -3.50 4.63 24.16
N GLY A 154 -2.30 4.09 23.88
CA GLY A 154 -1.79 2.82 24.40
C GLY A 154 -2.45 1.56 23.81
N LYS A 155 -3.31 1.68 22.81
CA LYS A 155 -3.97 0.56 22.14
C LYS A 155 -3.48 0.38 20.72
N GLN A 156 -3.20 -0.84 20.33
CA GLN A 156 -2.91 -1.21 18.93
C GLN A 156 -4.13 -0.97 18.05
N LEU A 157 -3.92 -0.51 16.82
CA LEU A 157 -5.01 -0.39 15.84
C LEU A 157 -5.51 -1.79 15.45
N PRO A 158 -6.83 -2.06 15.51
CA PRO A 158 -7.41 -3.35 15.11
C PRO A 158 -7.10 -3.71 13.66
N ASP A 159 -7.07 -2.69 12.77
CA ASP A 159 -6.61 -2.82 11.41
C ASP A 159 -5.23 -2.16 11.29
N LYS A 160 -4.19 -2.94 11.03
CA LYS A 160 -2.84 -2.39 10.81
C LYS A 160 -2.84 -1.37 9.67
N LEU A 161 -2.02 -0.33 9.82
CA LEU A 161 -1.76 0.59 8.71
C LEU A 161 -0.99 -0.14 7.61
N THR A 162 -1.31 0.13 6.35
CA THR A 162 -0.43 -0.28 5.24
C THR A 162 0.87 0.51 5.31
N THR A 163 1.89 0.09 4.58
CA THR A 163 3.18 0.81 4.54
C THR A 163 2.99 2.27 4.12
N THR A 164 2.19 2.52 3.09
CA THR A 164 1.87 3.87 2.62
C THR A 164 1.14 4.69 3.67
N GLU A 165 0.11 4.13 4.29
CA GLU A 165 -0.64 4.79 5.36
C GLU A 165 0.25 5.12 6.57
N PHE A 166 1.15 4.19 6.94
CA PHE A 166 2.12 4.41 8.02
C PHE A 166 3.07 5.57 7.70
N LEU A 167 3.60 5.63 6.48
CA LEU A 167 4.49 6.72 6.05
C LEU A 167 3.78 8.07 6.05
N LEU A 168 2.52 8.12 5.61
CA LEU A 168 1.71 9.34 5.65
C LEU A 168 1.46 9.81 7.10
N VAL A 169 1.07 8.91 8.00
CA VAL A 169 0.89 9.25 9.43
C VAL A 169 2.20 9.71 10.04
N LYS A 170 3.31 9.01 9.77
CA LYS A 170 4.66 9.39 10.22
C LYS A 170 5.03 10.80 9.78
N GLU A 171 4.84 11.12 8.51
CA GLU A 171 5.21 12.44 7.98
C GLU A 171 4.33 13.57 8.53
N LEU A 172 3.03 13.33 8.68
CA LEU A 172 2.13 14.30 9.29
C LEU A 172 2.47 14.53 10.77
N ALA A 173 2.72 13.46 11.51
CA ALA A 173 3.01 13.52 12.94
C ALA A 173 4.43 13.98 13.28
N LYS A 174 5.38 13.95 12.33
CA LYS A 174 6.77 14.41 12.52
C LYS A 174 6.86 15.90 12.89
N ARG A 175 5.97 16.71 12.34
CA ARG A 175 5.88 18.16 12.63
C ARG A 175 4.42 18.56 12.77
N PRO A 176 3.81 18.35 13.95
CA PRO A 176 2.41 18.70 14.19
C PRO A 176 2.14 20.18 13.94
N GLY A 177 0.95 20.47 13.42
CA GLY A 177 0.55 21.84 13.08
C GLY A 177 1.04 22.32 11.71
N ILE A 178 2.07 21.69 11.12
CA ILE A 178 2.55 22.05 9.77
C ILE A 178 1.64 21.42 8.73
N ILE A 179 1.17 22.22 7.78
CA ILE A 179 0.38 21.74 6.64
C ILE A 179 1.34 21.07 5.65
N LYS A 180 0.99 19.87 5.23
CA LYS A 180 1.63 19.15 4.13
C LYS A 180 0.71 19.19 2.93
N GLU A 181 1.22 19.71 1.82
CA GLU A 181 0.49 19.75 0.56
C GLU A 181 0.26 18.34 0.02
N ARG A 182 -0.80 18.17 -0.80
CA ARG A 182 -1.09 16.86 -1.42
C ARG A 182 0.07 16.35 -2.26
N ALA A 183 0.71 17.23 -3.04
CA ALA A 183 1.88 16.88 -3.83
C ALA A 183 3.02 16.35 -2.94
N GLN A 184 3.35 17.01 -1.83
CA GLN A 184 4.37 16.55 -0.89
C GLN A 184 4.02 15.17 -0.29
N LEU A 185 2.75 14.94 0.03
CA LEU A 185 2.28 13.66 0.54
C LEU A 185 2.29 12.58 -0.55
N MET A 186 2.06 12.97 -1.81
CA MET A 186 2.22 12.10 -2.98
C MET A 186 3.67 11.66 -3.15
N ASP A 187 4.62 12.58 -3.09
CA ASP A 187 6.05 12.27 -3.18
C ASP A 187 6.48 11.28 -2.10
N ILE A 188 5.94 11.41 -0.88
CA ILE A 188 6.21 10.49 0.23
C ILE A 188 5.54 9.13 0.00
N ALA A 189 4.30 9.15 -0.48
CA ALA A 189 3.54 7.94 -0.79
C ALA A 189 4.11 7.19 -1.99
N TYR A 190 4.56 7.92 -3.02
CA TYR A 190 4.86 7.36 -4.34
C TYR A 190 6.23 7.74 -4.94
N ARG A 191 7.01 8.65 -4.30
CA ARG A 191 8.35 9.13 -4.73
C ARG A 191 8.61 9.12 -6.24
N GLU A 192 8.55 10.31 -6.83
CA GLU A 192 9.17 10.72 -8.10
C GLU A 192 8.70 10.12 -9.44
N ASP A 193 7.65 9.35 -9.52
CA ASP A 193 7.14 9.01 -10.84
C ASP A 193 5.64 8.82 -10.81
N THR A 194 4.89 9.85 -11.23
CA THR A 194 3.65 9.56 -11.94
C THR A 194 2.66 10.72 -11.97
N ASP A 195 1.94 10.85 -13.07
CA ASP A 195 0.61 11.44 -13.22
C ASP A 195 -0.47 10.70 -12.36
N ILE A 196 -0.21 10.57 -11.04
CA ILE A 196 -1.22 10.07 -10.10
C ILE A 196 -1.99 11.27 -9.58
N GLU A 197 -3.29 11.31 -9.83
CA GLU A 197 -4.14 12.39 -9.37
C GLU A 197 -4.09 12.57 -7.85
N ASP A 198 -4.13 13.81 -7.37
CA ASP A 198 -4.18 14.23 -5.95
C ASP A 198 -5.25 13.51 -5.11
N ARG A 199 -6.28 12.95 -5.74
CA ARG A 199 -7.38 12.20 -5.12
C ARG A 199 -6.93 10.94 -4.37
N THR A 200 -5.82 10.37 -4.74
CA THR A 200 -5.27 9.17 -4.09
C THR A 200 -4.91 9.42 -2.63
N ILE A 201 -4.34 10.58 -2.31
CA ILE A 201 -4.02 10.96 -0.92
C ILE A 201 -5.27 11.12 -0.07
N ASP A 202 -6.34 11.70 -0.60
CA ASP A 202 -7.61 11.85 0.10
C ASP A 202 -8.20 10.48 0.49
N SER A 203 -8.04 9.49 -0.38
CA SER A 203 -8.47 8.11 -0.12
C SER A 203 -7.66 7.45 1.00
N HIS A 204 -6.34 7.65 1.02
CA HIS A 204 -5.48 7.17 2.10
C HIS A 204 -5.84 7.83 3.44
N VAL A 205 -5.98 9.15 3.46
CA VAL A 205 -6.35 9.88 4.68
C VAL A 205 -7.72 9.44 5.22
N LYS A 206 -8.69 9.21 4.34
CA LYS A 206 -10.01 8.69 4.73
C LYS A 206 -9.90 7.31 5.40
N ARG A 207 -9.06 6.41 4.87
CA ARG A 207 -8.81 5.07 5.46
C ARG A 207 -8.10 5.17 6.80
N ILE A 208 -7.05 5.98 6.89
CA ILE A 208 -6.32 6.21 8.12
C ILE A 208 -7.29 6.67 9.21
N ARG A 209 -8.07 7.71 8.96
CA ARG A 209 -9.08 8.20 9.92
C ARG A 209 -10.07 7.10 10.34
N LYS A 210 -10.52 6.26 9.40
CA LYS A 210 -11.43 5.16 9.71
C LYS A 210 -10.78 4.12 10.63
N LYS A 211 -9.48 3.83 10.46
CA LYS A 211 -8.75 2.89 11.31
C LYS A 211 -8.58 3.43 12.74
N PHE A 212 -8.21 4.71 12.88
CA PHE A 212 -8.10 5.35 14.19
C PHE A 212 -9.45 5.46 14.90
N LYS A 213 -10.53 5.77 14.17
CA LYS A 213 -11.88 5.84 14.75
C LYS A 213 -12.42 4.52 15.29
N LYS A 214 -11.84 3.39 14.94
CA LYS A 214 -12.16 2.09 15.56
C LYS A 214 -11.66 1.99 17.01
N VAL A 215 -10.61 2.75 17.35
CA VAL A 215 -10.05 2.81 18.71
C VAL A 215 -10.57 4.02 19.47
N ASP A 216 -10.70 5.15 18.78
CA ASP A 216 -11.15 6.42 19.33
C ASP A 216 -12.19 7.05 18.38
N PRO A 217 -13.50 6.89 18.64
CA PRO A 217 -14.56 7.45 17.78
C PRO A 217 -14.43 8.97 17.55
N GLU A 218 -13.84 9.70 18.51
CA GLU A 218 -13.62 11.15 18.46
C GLU A 218 -12.30 11.52 17.76
N PHE A 219 -11.60 10.56 17.14
CA PHE A 219 -10.33 10.83 16.45
C PHE A 219 -10.47 11.95 15.43
N SER A 220 -9.71 13.02 15.63
CA SER A 220 -9.70 14.23 14.78
C SER A 220 -8.29 14.78 14.54
N ALA A 221 -7.24 14.05 14.95
CA ALA A 221 -5.85 14.53 14.89
C ALA A 221 -5.35 14.86 13.48
N ILE A 222 -5.89 14.21 12.43
CA ILE A 222 -5.59 14.58 11.06
C ILE A 222 -6.64 15.57 10.57
N GLU A 223 -6.26 16.83 10.38
CA GLU A 223 -7.14 17.88 9.87
C GLU A 223 -6.98 18.08 8.36
N THR A 224 -8.09 18.35 7.67
CA THR A 224 -8.08 18.79 6.27
C THR A 224 -7.99 20.30 6.22
N ARG A 225 -7.06 20.83 5.44
CA ARG A 225 -6.99 22.26 5.09
C ARG A 225 -7.36 22.38 3.60
N TYR A 226 -8.60 22.82 3.37
CA TYR A 226 -9.16 22.92 2.02
C TYR A 226 -8.27 23.79 1.14
N GLY A 227 -8.00 23.33 -0.08
CA GLY A 227 -7.09 23.97 -1.01
C GLY A 227 -5.59 23.83 -0.71
N SER A 228 -5.19 23.39 0.52
CA SER A 228 -3.78 23.34 0.93
C SER A 228 -3.27 21.94 1.24
N GLY A 229 -4.08 21.05 1.81
CA GLY A 229 -3.63 19.70 2.14
C GLY A 229 -4.07 19.21 3.52
N TYR A 230 -3.16 18.58 4.26
CA TYR A 230 -3.42 17.97 5.56
C TYR A 230 -2.38 18.37 6.61
N ARG A 231 -2.77 18.32 7.87
CA ARG A 231 -1.86 18.46 9.01
C ARG A 231 -2.25 17.49 10.14
N TRP A 232 -1.30 17.20 10.99
CA TRP A 232 -1.52 16.52 12.26
C TRP A 232 -1.87 17.53 13.34
#